data_d5f5edea8930a9b591c726ff29ae1113
#
_entry.id   d5f5edea8930a9b591c726ff29ae1113
#
_cell.length_a   1.000
_cell.length_b   1.000
_cell.length_c   1.000
_cell.angle_alpha   90.00
_cell.angle_beta   90.00
_cell.angle_gamma   90.00
#
_symmetry.space_group_name_H-M   'P 1'
#
loop_
_entity.id
_entity.type
_entity.pdbx_description
1 polymer ?
#
loop_
_entity_poly.entity_id
_entity_poly.type
_entity_poly.pdbx_seq_one_letter_code
_entity_poly.pdbx_strand_id
1 'polypeptide(L)'
;MTYKITSLAGDGIGPEIMNAGLQVLETVAKKYNHTFEIEHHPFGGAGIDQAGDPIPSATLKACQDADAILLGAIGGPKWDNAPKRPEDGLLALRKALGLFANIRPIQVPSSITHLSPLKKEIVENTDFIVVRELTGGLYFGEPKHWDDGSALDSLTYTRAEIERIIEKAFEIAATRNKKVTSVDKANVLSSSKLWRKIAEEVASRHPDITLEHLYVDAAAMLMIQRPTTFDVIVTENLFGDILSDEASVITGSLGMLPSASHAENGPSLYEPIHGSAPDIANQNIANPMSMISSVSMMLRQSFSLFEEADAIDTATAKTMQAGFLTADLGGNTSTTDFTNEVLKQIKGGE
;
A
#
# COMPACT_ATOMS: atom_id res chain seq x y z
N MET A 1 -27.12 2.12 0.08
CA MET A 1 -26.27 2.41 1.27
C MET A 1 -25.42 3.60 0.91
N THR A 2 -25.13 4.49 1.86
CA THR A 2 -24.17 5.57 1.70
C THR A 2 -22.90 5.16 2.42
N TYR A 3 -21.75 5.22 1.73
CA TYR A 3 -20.44 4.91 2.30
C TYR A 3 -19.73 6.21 2.62
N LYS A 4 -19.16 6.32 3.82
CA LYS A 4 -18.40 7.49 4.26
C LYS A 4 -16.92 7.28 4.04
N ILE A 5 -16.29 8.20 3.30
CA ILE A 5 -14.87 8.13 2.96
C ILE A 5 -14.18 9.40 3.43
N THR A 6 -13.12 9.26 4.23
CA THR A 6 -12.23 10.37 4.55
C THR A 6 -11.10 10.43 3.52
N SER A 7 -10.98 11.57 2.84
CA SER A 7 -9.95 11.83 1.85
C SER A 7 -8.85 12.72 2.44
N LEU A 8 -7.64 12.21 2.48
CA LEU A 8 -6.42 12.84 2.95
C LEU A 8 -5.48 13.04 1.75
N ALA A 9 -5.62 14.14 1.02
CA ALA A 9 -4.82 14.37 -0.19
C ALA A 9 -3.32 14.46 0.12
N GLY A 10 -2.94 15.08 1.25
CA GLY A 10 -1.58 15.19 1.71
C GLY A 10 -0.75 16.20 0.93
N ASP A 11 0.48 15.82 0.56
CA ASP A 11 1.55 16.68 0.09
C ASP A 11 2.01 16.34 -1.33
N GLY A 12 2.78 17.22 -1.95
CA GLY A 12 3.44 16.99 -3.24
C GLY A 12 2.46 16.63 -4.35
N ILE A 13 2.63 15.44 -4.96
CA ILE A 13 1.72 14.92 -6.00
C ILE A 13 0.40 14.38 -5.42
N GLY A 14 0.29 14.26 -4.09
CA GLY A 14 -0.88 13.70 -3.42
C GLY A 14 -2.21 14.33 -3.86
N PRO A 15 -2.36 15.67 -3.91
CA PRO A 15 -3.60 16.30 -4.35
C PRO A 15 -3.99 15.98 -5.80
N GLU A 16 -3.05 15.92 -6.74
CA GLU A 16 -3.37 15.66 -8.15
C GLU A 16 -3.74 14.20 -8.40
N ILE A 17 -3.06 13.23 -7.76
CA ILE A 17 -3.42 11.82 -7.89
C ILE A 17 -4.70 11.48 -7.13
N MET A 18 -4.95 12.10 -5.96
CA MET A 18 -6.21 11.97 -5.23
C MET A 18 -7.39 12.45 -6.08
N ASN A 19 -7.26 13.60 -6.74
CA ASN A 19 -8.28 14.09 -7.66
C ASN A 19 -8.59 13.07 -8.77
N ALA A 20 -7.57 12.42 -9.33
CA ALA A 20 -7.74 11.37 -10.33
C ALA A 20 -8.53 10.17 -9.76
N GLY A 21 -8.14 9.67 -8.58
CA GLY A 21 -8.84 8.57 -7.90
C GLY A 21 -10.30 8.90 -7.59
N LEU A 22 -10.58 10.11 -7.10
CA LEU A 22 -11.95 10.54 -6.79
C LEU A 22 -12.83 10.71 -8.04
N GLN A 23 -12.28 11.19 -9.17
CA GLN A 23 -13.02 11.24 -10.43
C GLN A 23 -13.40 9.83 -10.93
N VAL A 24 -12.50 8.85 -10.76
CA VAL A 24 -12.77 7.45 -11.07
C VAL A 24 -13.88 6.91 -10.16
N LEU A 25 -13.78 7.14 -8.85
CA LEU A 25 -14.77 6.73 -7.87
C LEU A 25 -16.16 7.32 -8.20
N GLU A 26 -16.23 8.62 -8.53
CA GLU A 26 -17.48 9.29 -8.90
C GLU A 26 -18.09 8.70 -10.19
N THR A 27 -17.25 8.37 -11.17
CA THR A 27 -17.70 7.78 -12.44
C THR A 27 -18.27 6.39 -12.22
N VAL A 28 -17.64 5.58 -11.41
CA VAL A 28 -18.13 4.25 -11.01
C VAL A 28 -19.41 4.38 -10.19
N ALA A 29 -19.46 5.30 -9.23
CA ALA A 29 -20.65 5.59 -8.45
C ALA A 29 -21.88 5.88 -9.32
N LYS A 30 -21.72 6.74 -10.34
CA LYS A 30 -22.76 7.07 -11.32
C LYS A 30 -23.20 5.85 -12.15
N LYS A 31 -22.21 5.06 -12.61
CA LYS A 31 -22.48 3.88 -13.46
C LYS A 31 -23.28 2.80 -12.73
N TYR A 32 -22.92 2.54 -11.46
CA TYR A 32 -23.49 1.45 -10.66
C TYR A 32 -24.51 1.92 -9.61
N ASN A 33 -24.85 3.22 -9.62
CA ASN A 33 -25.86 3.82 -8.76
C ASN A 33 -25.54 3.70 -7.25
N HIS A 34 -24.29 3.97 -6.89
CA HIS A 34 -23.83 4.09 -5.51
C HIS A 34 -23.76 5.54 -5.03
N THR A 35 -23.74 5.72 -3.72
CA THR A 35 -23.53 7.03 -3.08
C THR A 35 -22.36 6.95 -2.13
N PHE A 36 -21.33 7.80 -2.38
CA PHE A 36 -20.18 8.00 -1.49
C PHE A 36 -20.23 9.41 -0.92
N GLU A 37 -20.13 9.51 0.40
CA GLU A 37 -19.97 10.78 1.12
C GLU A 37 -18.49 10.97 1.41
N ILE A 38 -17.87 11.96 0.76
CA ILE A 38 -16.42 12.18 0.82
C ILE A 38 -16.14 13.45 1.65
N GLU A 39 -15.42 13.29 2.74
CA GLU A 39 -14.94 14.39 3.57
C GLU A 39 -13.43 14.62 3.34
N HIS A 40 -13.05 15.87 3.04
CA HIS A 40 -11.66 16.24 2.80
C HIS A 40 -11.05 16.85 4.06
N HIS A 41 -9.91 16.31 4.48
CA HIS A 41 -9.21 16.76 5.68
C HIS A 41 -7.72 17.00 5.40
N PRO A 42 -7.11 18.04 6.03
CA PRO A 42 -5.67 18.28 5.96
C PRO A 42 -4.92 17.19 6.72
N PHE A 43 -3.80 16.72 6.14
CA PHE A 43 -2.97 15.67 6.72
C PHE A 43 -1.52 15.82 6.25
N GLY A 44 -0.56 15.30 7.02
CA GLY A 44 0.85 15.40 6.72
C GLY A 44 1.36 16.84 6.81
N GLY A 45 2.13 17.28 5.83
CA GLY A 45 2.64 18.63 5.73
C GLY A 45 1.53 19.68 5.58
N ALA A 46 0.46 19.35 4.83
CA ALA A 46 -0.72 20.19 4.75
C ALA A 46 -1.40 20.39 6.11
N GLY A 47 -1.40 19.36 6.97
CA GLY A 47 -1.88 19.45 8.35
C GLY A 47 -1.02 20.39 9.20
N ILE A 48 0.32 20.26 9.08
CA ILE A 48 1.27 21.15 9.77
C ILE A 48 1.05 22.61 9.33
N ASP A 49 0.94 22.87 8.04
CA ASP A 49 0.77 24.22 7.51
C ASP A 49 -0.54 24.88 7.94
N GLN A 50 -1.63 24.11 8.04
CA GLN A 50 -2.96 24.64 8.38
C GLN A 50 -3.24 24.70 9.88
N ALA A 51 -2.74 23.73 10.65
CA ALA A 51 -3.12 23.55 12.05
C ALA A 51 -1.92 23.34 13.00
N GLY A 52 -0.68 23.37 12.50
CA GLY A 52 0.53 23.13 13.31
C GLY A 52 0.72 21.66 13.74
N ASP A 53 -0.07 20.74 13.20
CA ASP A 53 -0.02 19.32 13.55
C ASP A 53 -0.21 18.45 12.28
N PRO A 54 0.63 17.42 12.03
CA PRO A 54 0.48 16.57 10.86
C PRO A 54 -0.81 15.74 10.85
N ILE A 55 -1.44 15.56 12.02
CA ILE A 55 -2.75 14.93 12.14
C ILE A 55 -3.65 15.77 13.08
N PRO A 56 -4.32 16.84 12.58
CA PRO A 56 -5.24 17.63 13.40
C PRO A 56 -6.33 16.75 14.04
N SER A 57 -6.78 17.11 15.25
CA SER A 57 -7.78 16.31 15.99
C SER A 57 -9.09 16.08 15.20
N ALA A 58 -9.51 17.08 14.41
CA ALA A 58 -10.68 16.95 13.53
C ALA A 58 -10.46 15.89 12.43
N THR A 59 -9.25 15.86 11.84
CA THR A 59 -8.86 14.86 10.85
C THR A 59 -8.86 13.45 11.45
N LEU A 60 -8.26 13.28 12.64
CA LEU A 60 -8.26 11.98 13.31
C LEU A 60 -9.67 11.49 13.60
N LYS A 61 -10.54 12.39 14.09
CA LYS A 61 -11.94 12.06 14.36
C LYS A 61 -12.68 11.64 13.09
N ALA A 62 -12.53 12.38 12.00
CA ALA A 62 -13.14 12.03 10.71
C ALA A 62 -12.67 10.65 10.22
N CYS A 63 -11.38 10.35 10.38
CA CYS A 63 -10.86 9.02 10.06
C CYS A 63 -11.47 7.90 10.90
N GLN A 64 -11.72 8.15 12.20
CA GLN A 64 -12.34 7.18 13.10
C GLN A 64 -13.83 6.94 12.79
N ASP A 65 -14.52 7.95 12.29
CA ASP A 65 -15.96 7.93 11.98
C ASP A 65 -16.25 7.46 10.53
N ALA A 66 -15.21 7.26 9.70
CA ALA A 66 -15.33 6.83 8.30
C ALA A 66 -15.51 5.32 8.16
N ASP A 67 -16.03 4.89 7.00
CA ASP A 67 -16.04 3.46 6.59
C ASP A 67 -14.72 3.06 5.91
N ALA A 68 -14.05 4.02 5.26
CA ALA A 68 -12.73 3.85 4.66
C ALA A 68 -11.98 5.19 4.55
N ILE A 69 -10.66 5.12 4.41
CA ILE A 69 -9.78 6.29 4.29
C ILE A 69 -8.97 6.16 3.00
N LEU A 70 -8.95 7.23 2.20
CA LEU A 70 -8.04 7.38 1.07
C LEU A 70 -6.94 8.37 1.44
N LEU A 71 -5.68 7.98 1.30
CA LEU A 71 -4.51 8.84 1.50
C LEU A 71 -3.74 8.97 0.19
N GLY A 72 -3.40 10.21 -0.19
CA GLY A 72 -2.61 10.48 -1.40
C GLY A 72 -1.12 10.21 -1.16
N ALA A 73 -0.40 11.21 -0.68
CA ALA A 73 1.02 11.07 -0.33
C ALA A 73 1.39 12.11 0.73
N ILE A 74 2.45 11.86 1.48
CA ILE A 74 2.91 12.78 2.52
C ILE A 74 4.43 13.00 2.45
N GLY A 75 4.88 14.09 3.09
CA GLY A 75 6.28 14.41 3.26
C GLY A 75 6.83 15.39 2.25
N GLY A 76 8.04 15.82 2.48
CA GLY A 76 8.79 16.71 1.62
C GLY A 76 9.82 17.53 2.39
N PRO A 77 10.85 18.07 1.71
CA PRO A 77 11.99 18.74 2.35
C PRO A 77 11.60 20.01 3.13
N LYS A 78 10.43 20.58 2.85
CA LYS A 78 9.91 21.75 3.57
C LYS A 78 9.80 21.52 5.08
N TRP A 79 9.52 20.31 5.51
CA TRP A 79 9.26 19.95 6.91
C TRP A 79 10.40 19.17 7.58
N ASP A 80 11.58 19.02 6.93
CA ASP A 80 12.70 18.28 7.50
C ASP A 80 13.18 18.81 8.86
N ASN A 81 13.05 20.11 9.10
CA ASN A 81 13.40 20.75 10.36
C ASN A 81 12.19 21.15 11.20
N ALA A 82 11.00 20.67 10.89
CA ALA A 82 9.79 20.94 11.67
C ALA A 82 9.84 20.17 13.00
N PRO A 83 9.24 20.72 14.09
CA PRO A 83 9.14 20.01 15.37
C PRO A 83 8.38 18.69 15.31
N LYS A 84 7.44 18.57 14.39
CA LYS A 84 6.74 17.34 13.99
C LYS A 84 6.86 17.20 12.48
N ARG A 85 7.12 16.00 12.01
CA ARG A 85 7.24 15.69 10.59
C ARG A 85 5.91 15.13 10.06
N PRO A 86 5.65 15.21 8.75
CA PRO A 86 4.48 14.59 8.13
C PRO A 86 4.34 13.10 8.45
N GLU A 87 5.47 12.37 8.48
CA GLU A 87 5.56 10.95 8.80
C GLU A 87 5.05 10.62 10.21
N ASP A 88 5.27 11.53 11.20
CA ASP A 88 4.74 11.37 12.55
C ASP A 88 3.21 11.29 12.55
N GLY A 89 2.56 12.03 11.65
CA GLY A 89 1.11 11.98 11.46
C GLY A 89 0.63 10.60 10.99
N LEU A 90 1.34 9.98 10.06
CA LEU A 90 1.00 8.64 9.55
C LEU A 90 1.19 7.56 10.62
N LEU A 91 2.29 7.61 11.37
CA LEU A 91 2.52 6.70 12.48
C LEU A 91 1.46 6.84 13.57
N ALA A 92 1.08 8.10 13.91
CA ALA A 92 0.02 8.38 14.86
C ALA A 92 -1.35 7.87 14.38
N LEU A 93 -1.69 8.05 13.08
CA LEU A 93 -2.92 7.56 12.48
C LEU A 93 -2.99 6.03 12.53
N ARG A 94 -1.93 5.34 12.10
CA ARG A 94 -1.82 3.87 12.14
C ARG A 94 -2.03 3.34 13.55
N LYS A 95 -1.39 3.97 14.54
CA LYS A 95 -1.53 3.61 15.95
C LYS A 95 -2.94 3.85 16.47
N ALA A 96 -3.53 5.01 16.18
CA ALA A 96 -4.85 5.40 16.68
C ALA A 96 -5.99 4.54 16.12
N LEU A 97 -5.85 4.05 14.88
CA LEU A 97 -6.81 3.17 14.21
C LEU A 97 -6.48 1.68 14.39
N GLY A 98 -5.34 1.34 14.98
CA GLY A 98 -4.90 -0.06 15.11
C GLY A 98 -4.62 -0.74 13.77
N LEU A 99 -4.13 0.02 12.77
CA LEU A 99 -3.78 -0.52 11.46
C LEU A 99 -2.54 -1.40 11.57
N PHE A 100 -2.72 -2.71 11.59
CA PHE A 100 -1.63 -3.64 11.86
C PHE A 100 -1.11 -4.39 10.62
N ALA A 101 -1.96 -4.58 9.60
CA ALA A 101 -1.64 -5.36 8.42
C ALA A 101 -1.60 -4.47 7.18
N ASN A 102 -0.43 -4.27 6.60
CA ASN A 102 -0.27 -3.59 5.32
C ASN A 102 -0.19 -4.64 4.20
N ILE A 103 -1.10 -4.54 3.24
CA ILE A 103 -1.27 -5.46 2.13
C ILE A 103 -0.83 -4.77 0.85
N ARG A 104 0.20 -5.30 0.21
CA ARG A 104 0.78 -4.78 -1.03
C ARG A 104 0.75 -5.84 -2.12
N PRO A 105 -0.22 -5.83 -3.04
CA PRO A 105 -0.26 -6.76 -4.17
C PRO A 105 0.80 -6.37 -5.21
N ILE A 106 1.51 -7.37 -5.71
CA ILE A 106 2.53 -7.26 -6.77
C ILE A 106 2.06 -8.11 -7.93
N GLN A 107 1.62 -7.45 -9.01
CA GLN A 107 1.12 -8.14 -10.20
C GLN A 107 1.77 -7.60 -11.46
N VAL A 108 2.18 -8.51 -12.35
CA VAL A 108 2.73 -8.17 -13.67
C VAL A 108 1.90 -8.89 -14.74
N PRO A 109 0.79 -8.30 -15.18
CA PRO A 109 0.03 -8.81 -16.32
C PRO A 109 0.90 -8.92 -17.57
N SER A 110 0.63 -9.92 -18.41
CA SER A 110 1.41 -10.18 -19.63
C SER A 110 1.48 -8.97 -20.58
N SER A 111 0.47 -8.08 -20.54
CA SER A 111 0.39 -6.87 -21.35
C SER A 111 1.42 -5.79 -21.00
N ILE A 112 1.97 -5.81 -19.77
CA ILE A 112 2.90 -4.79 -19.26
C ILE A 112 4.28 -5.34 -18.89
N THR A 113 4.57 -6.59 -19.19
CA THR A 113 5.88 -7.21 -18.91
C THR A 113 7.06 -6.45 -19.50
N HIS A 114 6.84 -5.73 -20.60
CA HIS A 114 7.85 -4.91 -21.27
C HIS A 114 8.24 -3.65 -20.48
N LEU A 115 7.46 -3.26 -19.46
CA LEU A 115 7.75 -2.12 -18.57
C LEU A 115 8.71 -2.51 -17.45
N SER A 116 8.81 -3.80 -17.13
CA SER A 116 9.75 -4.29 -16.12
C SER A 116 11.21 -4.14 -16.58
N PRO A 117 12.14 -3.76 -15.69
CA PRO A 117 13.56 -3.79 -15.99
C PRO A 117 14.14 -5.20 -16.06
N LEU A 118 13.37 -6.20 -15.62
CA LEU A 118 13.75 -7.61 -15.67
C LEU A 118 13.30 -8.24 -16.99
N LYS A 119 13.91 -9.37 -17.32
CA LYS A 119 13.52 -10.12 -18.52
C LYS A 119 12.09 -10.62 -18.43
N LYS A 120 11.38 -10.60 -19.57
CA LYS A 120 9.98 -11.01 -19.65
C LYS A 120 9.72 -12.38 -19.03
N GLU A 121 10.55 -13.37 -19.36
CA GLU A 121 10.43 -14.74 -18.87
C GLU A 121 10.57 -14.91 -17.35
N ILE A 122 11.11 -13.89 -16.66
CA ILE A 122 11.22 -13.86 -15.20
C ILE A 122 9.94 -13.32 -14.57
N VAL A 123 9.38 -12.26 -15.15
CA VAL A 123 8.29 -11.48 -14.53
C VAL A 123 6.90 -11.85 -15.02
N GLU A 124 6.78 -12.51 -16.16
CA GLU A 124 5.49 -12.88 -16.72
C GLU A 124 4.71 -13.80 -15.77
N ASN A 125 3.44 -13.44 -15.52
CA ASN A 125 2.55 -14.10 -14.55
C ASN A 125 2.99 -13.96 -13.08
N THR A 126 3.80 -12.96 -12.75
CA THR A 126 4.04 -12.61 -11.34
C THR A 126 2.74 -12.14 -10.71
N ASP A 127 2.33 -12.80 -9.62
CA ASP A 127 1.17 -12.45 -8.80
C ASP A 127 1.39 -12.93 -7.38
N PHE A 128 1.87 -12.05 -6.50
CA PHE A 128 2.01 -12.33 -5.09
C PHE A 128 1.65 -11.12 -4.24
N ILE A 129 1.43 -11.34 -2.96
CA ILE A 129 1.08 -10.30 -1.98
C ILE A 129 2.16 -10.24 -0.91
N VAL A 130 2.61 -9.02 -0.56
CA VAL A 130 3.40 -8.77 0.63
C VAL A 130 2.47 -8.32 1.75
N VAL A 131 2.48 -9.06 2.86
CA VAL A 131 1.77 -8.78 4.11
C VAL A 131 2.80 -8.30 5.12
N ARG A 132 2.83 -6.99 5.37
CA ARG A 132 3.77 -6.31 6.27
C ARG A 132 3.08 -6.00 7.59
N GLU A 133 3.69 -6.37 8.71
CA GLU A 133 3.27 -5.92 10.03
C GLU A 133 3.58 -4.43 10.20
N LEU A 134 2.66 -3.64 10.79
CA LEU A 134 2.78 -2.18 10.84
C LEU A 134 2.90 -1.56 12.23
N THR A 135 2.72 -2.32 13.30
CA THR A 135 2.54 -1.73 14.66
C THR A 135 3.67 -2.03 15.63
N GLY A 136 4.60 -2.88 15.24
CA GLY A 136 5.74 -3.29 16.06
C GLY A 136 7.09 -3.06 15.38
N GLY A 137 8.09 -3.76 15.87
CA GLY A 137 9.44 -3.77 15.32
C GLY A 137 10.26 -2.53 15.62
N LEU A 138 11.24 -2.25 14.75
CA LEU A 138 12.16 -1.13 14.90
C LEU A 138 11.48 0.25 14.85
N TYR A 139 10.35 0.37 14.15
CA TYR A 139 9.67 1.66 13.99
C TYR A 139 8.95 2.12 15.26
N PHE A 140 8.58 1.19 16.13
CA PHE A 140 7.80 1.46 17.35
C PHE A 140 8.49 0.97 18.65
N GLY A 141 9.59 0.22 18.54
CA GLY A 141 10.31 -0.29 19.69
C GLY A 141 10.96 0.82 20.53
N GLU A 142 10.92 0.65 21.84
CA GLU A 142 11.57 1.54 22.82
C GLU A 142 12.53 0.72 23.71
N PRO A 143 13.60 1.32 24.24
CA PRO A 143 14.05 2.70 24.09
C PRO A 143 14.70 3.00 22.73
N LYS A 144 14.61 4.26 22.28
CA LYS A 144 15.33 4.82 21.14
C LYS A 144 16.10 6.06 21.59
N HIS A 145 17.35 6.19 21.21
CA HIS A 145 18.11 7.40 21.43
C HIS A 145 19.31 7.48 20.49
N TRP A 146 19.79 8.64 20.27
CA TRP A 146 21.08 8.89 19.61
C TRP A 146 21.75 10.14 20.19
N ASP A 147 23.07 10.14 20.18
CA ASP A 147 23.94 11.25 20.50
C ASP A 147 25.21 11.18 19.62
N ASP A 148 26.18 12.06 19.85
CA ASP A 148 27.41 12.07 19.05
C ASP A 148 28.31 10.82 19.25
N GLY A 149 28.03 9.98 20.24
CA GLY A 149 28.81 8.80 20.57
C GLY A 149 28.14 7.48 20.31
N SER A 150 26.80 7.44 20.30
CA SER A 150 26.03 6.19 20.15
C SER A 150 24.61 6.40 19.65
N ALA A 151 24.05 5.36 19.06
CA ALA A 151 22.64 5.28 18.72
C ALA A 151 22.07 3.92 19.09
N LEU A 152 20.81 3.90 19.52
CA LEU A 152 20.07 2.69 19.84
C LEU A 152 18.67 2.74 19.25
N ASP A 153 18.31 1.70 18.52
CA ASP A 153 16.93 1.37 18.16
C ASP A 153 16.57 -0.01 18.67
N SER A 154 15.43 -0.13 19.34
CA SER A 154 14.94 -1.41 19.87
C SER A 154 14.00 -2.09 18.90
N LEU A 155 14.26 -3.36 18.57
CA LEU A 155 13.34 -4.21 17.80
C LEU A 155 12.58 -5.11 18.78
N THR A 156 11.28 -4.83 18.95
CA THR A 156 10.41 -5.58 19.86
C THR A 156 9.15 -6.05 19.17
N TYR A 157 8.76 -7.28 19.45
CA TYR A 157 7.49 -7.88 19.04
C TYR A 157 6.89 -8.71 20.15
N THR A 158 5.61 -8.55 20.37
CA THR A 158 4.83 -9.43 21.22
C THR A 158 4.29 -10.63 20.44
N ARG A 159 3.92 -11.70 21.15
CA ARG A 159 3.25 -12.86 20.54
C ARG A 159 1.99 -12.45 19.79
N ALA A 160 1.16 -11.59 20.37
CA ALA A 160 -0.12 -11.19 19.79
C ALA A 160 0.05 -10.43 18.46
N GLU A 161 1.06 -9.54 18.39
CA GLU A 161 1.37 -8.81 17.14
C GLU A 161 1.81 -9.76 16.03
N ILE A 162 2.67 -10.73 16.34
CA ILE A 162 3.13 -11.71 15.37
C ILE A 162 1.99 -12.64 14.94
N GLU A 163 1.23 -13.17 15.89
CA GLU A 163 0.17 -14.14 15.62
C GLU A 163 -0.91 -13.56 14.69
N ARG A 164 -1.39 -12.33 14.98
CA ARG A 164 -2.45 -11.71 14.17
C ARG A 164 -2.01 -11.43 12.73
N ILE A 165 -0.74 -11.03 12.49
CA ILE A 165 -0.28 -10.76 11.13
C ILE A 165 -0.04 -12.05 10.36
N ILE A 166 0.45 -13.09 11.01
CA ILE A 166 0.60 -14.41 10.40
C ILE A 166 -0.78 -14.99 10.05
N GLU A 167 -1.77 -14.95 10.97
CA GLU A 167 -3.15 -15.36 10.67
C GLU A 167 -3.70 -14.62 9.46
N LYS A 168 -3.49 -13.30 9.38
CA LYS A 168 -3.93 -12.49 8.24
C LYS A 168 -3.33 -12.98 6.93
N ALA A 169 -2.06 -13.36 6.92
CA ALA A 169 -1.41 -13.91 5.74
C ALA A 169 -2.01 -15.28 5.34
N PHE A 170 -2.33 -16.13 6.30
CA PHE A 170 -3.00 -17.42 6.06
C PHE A 170 -4.42 -17.25 5.54
N GLU A 171 -5.20 -16.28 6.08
CA GLU A 171 -6.52 -15.93 5.54
C GLU A 171 -6.46 -15.52 4.07
N ILE A 172 -5.49 -14.68 3.71
CA ILE A 172 -5.27 -14.26 2.31
C ILE A 172 -4.87 -15.46 1.46
N ALA A 173 -3.92 -16.28 1.90
CA ALA A 173 -3.44 -17.44 1.16
C ALA A 173 -4.56 -18.49 0.93
N ALA A 174 -5.52 -18.61 1.85
CA ALA A 174 -6.65 -19.54 1.72
C ALA A 174 -7.51 -19.28 0.47
N THR A 175 -7.55 -18.02 0.01
CA THR A 175 -8.28 -17.60 -1.20
C THR A 175 -7.42 -17.56 -2.46
N ARG A 176 -6.14 -17.96 -2.35
CA ARG A 176 -5.13 -17.94 -3.42
C ARG A 176 -4.51 -19.31 -3.65
N ASN A 177 -3.20 -19.37 -3.92
CA ASN A 177 -2.49 -20.62 -4.23
C ASN A 177 -2.08 -21.43 -2.99
N LYS A 178 -2.57 -21.03 -1.79
CA LYS A 178 -2.38 -21.74 -0.51
C LYS A 178 -0.91 -21.92 -0.11
N LYS A 179 -0.11 -20.87 -0.35
CA LYS A 179 1.29 -20.84 0.07
C LYS A 179 1.61 -19.55 0.82
N VAL A 180 2.18 -19.68 2.02
CA VAL A 180 2.72 -18.56 2.82
C VAL A 180 4.22 -18.71 2.91
N THR A 181 4.96 -17.67 2.52
CA THR A 181 6.40 -17.53 2.73
C THR A 181 6.63 -16.55 3.88
N SER A 182 7.01 -17.07 5.03
CA SER A 182 7.37 -16.28 6.21
C SER A 182 8.83 -15.84 6.10
N VAL A 183 9.05 -14.52 6.04
CA VAL A 183 10.39 -13.94 5.88
C VAL A 183 10.88 -13.35 7.20
N ASP A 184 12.06 -13.78 7.63
CA ASP A 184 12.66 -13.44 8.91
C ASP A 184 14.20 -13.39 8.86
N LYS A 185 14.84 -13.18 10.01
CA LYS A 185 16.31 -13.29 10.20
C LYS A 185 16.62 -14.16 11.43
N ALA A 186 15.95 -15.30 11.57
CA ALA A 186 16.00 -16.16 12.76
C ALA A 186 17.41 -16.74 13.07
N ASN A 187 18.31 -16.75 12.10
CA ASN A 187 19.72 -17.14 12.35
C ASN A 187 20.48 -16.12 13.21
N VAL A 188 19.97 -14.86 13.34
CA VAL A 188 20.61 -13.78 14.09
C VAL A 188 19.70 -13.20 15.17
N LEU A 189 18.46 -12.81 14.80
CA LEU A 189 17.59 -12.00 15.66
C LEU A 189 16.69 -12.85 16.57
N SER A 190 16.61 -12.47 17.84
CA SER A 190 15.72 -13.13 18.81
C SER A 190 14.25 -12.91 18.50
N SER A 191 13.86 -11.72 18.01
CA SER A 191 12.51 -11.42 17.55
C SER A 191 12.09 -12.34 16.39
N SER A 192 12.99 -12.58 15.43
CA SER A 192 12.76 -13.49 14.31
C SER A 192 12.65 -14.96 14.73
N LYS A 193 13.35 -15.38 15.81
CA LYS A 193 13.18 -16.72 16.37
C LYS A 193 11.77 -16.91 16.94
N LEU A 194 11.27 -15.90 17.66
CA LEU A 194 9.89 -15.91 18.15
C LEU A 194 8.88 -15.89 17.00
N TRP A 195 9.13 -15.05 15.97
CA TRP A 195 8.33 -14.96 14.75
C TRP A 195 8.16 -16.32 14.08
N ARG A 196 9.26 -17.02 13.81
CA ARG A 196 9.26 -18.34 13.17
C ARG A 196 8.49 -19.38 13.96
N LYS A 197 8.72 -19.42 15.30
CA LYS A 197 7.99 -20.32 16.20
C LYS A 197 6.48 -20.11 16.10
N ILE A 198 6.02 -18.85 16.15
CA ILE A 198 4.58 -18.53 16.06
C ILE A 198 4.04 -18.85 14.66
N ALA A 199 4.80 -18.60 13.60
CA ALA A 199 4.38 -18.98 12.25
C ALA A 199 4.15 -20.49 12.11
N GLU A 200 5.00 -21.31 12.70
CA GLU A 200 4.82 -22.77 12.76
C GLU A 200 3.56 -23.17 13.57
N GLU A 201 3.32 -22.51 14.70
CA GLU A 201 2.12 -22.73 15.52
C GLU A 201 0.84 -22.35 14.75
N VAL A 202 0.82 -21.23 14.03
CA VAL A 202 -0.31 -20.82 13.16
C VAL A 202 -0.49 -21.83 12.03
N ALA A 203 0.57 -22.21 11.33
CA ALA A 203 0.52 -23.16 10.22
C ALA A 203 -0.12 -24.50 10.65
N SER A 204 0.11 -24.94 11.89
CA SER A 204 -0.49 -26.18 12.41
C SER A 204 -2.04 -26.14 12.48
N ARG A 205 -2.63 -24.94 12.49
CA ARG A 205 -4.10 -24.73 12.43
C ARG A 205 -4.65 -24.68 10.99
N HIS A 206 -3.77 -24.54 9.99
CA HIS A 206 -4.12 -24.42 8.57
C HIS A 206 -3.42 -25.52 7.74
N PRO A 207 -3.73 -26.80 7.92
CA PRO A 207 -2.98 -27.91 7.32
C PRO A 207 -3.06 -27.97 5.78
N ASP A 208 -3.97 -27.23 5.17
CA ASP A 208 -4.16 -27.15 3.72
C ASP A 208 -3.33 -26.00 3.07
N ILE A 209 -2.59 -25.23 3.88
CA ILE A 209 -1.74 -24.13 3.41
C ILE A 209 -0.27 -24.47 3.69
N THR A 210 0.55 -24.36 2.68
CA THR A 210 2.00 -24.62 2.80
C THR A 210 2.70 -23.41 3.43
N LEU A 211 3.44 -23.63 4.51
CA LEU A 211 4.35 -22.64 5.09
C LEU A 211 5.79 -22.92 4.62
N GLU A 212 6.45 -21.88 4.14
CA GLU A 212 7.87 -21.86 3.83
C GLU A 212 8.54 -20.74 4.63
N HIS A 213 9.78 -20.97 5.13
CA HIS A 213 10.57 -19.94 5.77
C HIS A 213 11.75 -19.52 4.89
N LEU A 214 11.94 -18.23 4.72
CA LEU A 214 13.14 -17.67 4.08
C LEU A 214 13.80 -16.64 5.01
N TYR A 215 15.13 -16.60 4.96
CA TYR A 215 15.85 -15.43 5.50
C TYR A 215 15.63 -14.24 4.56
N VAL A 216 15.56 -13.05 5.11
CA VAL A 216 15.27 -11.81 4.35
C VAL A 216 16.22 -11.58 3.17
N ASP A 217 17.51 -11.86 3.36
CA ASP A 217 18.52 -11.77 2.29
C ASP A 217 18.29 -12.78 1.15
N ALA A 218 17.84 -13.98 1.49
CA ALA A 218 17.47 -14.98 0.49
C ALA A 218 16.15 -14.60 -0.21
N ALA A 219 15.17 -14.07 0.52
CA ALA A 219 13.91 -13.60 -0.03
C ALA A 219 14.12 -12.47 -1.04
N ALA A 220 14.96 -11.46 -0.72
CA ALA A 220 15.31 -10.37 -1.61
C ALA A 220 15.89 -10.89 -2.94
N MET A 221 16.85 -11.82 -2.90
CA MET A 221 17.42 -12.42 -4.13
C MET A 221 16.36 -13.19 -4.93
N LEU A 222 15.54 -14.01 -4.24
CA LEU A 222 14.55 -14.87 -4.91
C LEU A 222 13.40 -14.10 -5.51
N MET A 223 12.98 -12.98 -4.92
CA MET A 223 11.95 -12.10 -5.48
C MET A 223 12.36 -11.54 -6.86
N ILE A 224 13.64 -11.22 -7.04
CA ILE A 224 14.16 -10.77 -8.34
C ILE A 224 14.37 -11.93 -9.32
N GLN A 225 14.82 -13.09 -8.83
CA GLN A 225 15.17 -14.22 -9.69
C GLN A 225 13.98 -15.07 -10.11
N ARG A 226 12.99 -15.24 -9.22
CA ARG A 226 11.86 -16.17 -9.38
C ARG A 226 10.60 -15.63 -8.70
N PRO A 227 10.11 -14.42 -9.05
CA PRO A 227 8.97 -13.78 -8.39
C PRO A 227 7.70 -14.65 -8.45
N THR A 228 7.53 -15.44 -9.51
CA THR A 228 6.37 -16.32 -9.71
C THR A 228 6.28 -17.51 -8.73
N THR A 229 7.31 -17.73 -7.92
CA THR A 229 7.31 -18.80 -6.90
C THR A 229 6.65 -18.38 -5.59
N PHE A 230 6.40 -17.11 -5.42
CA PHE A 230 5.70 -16.56 -4.25
C PHE A 230 4.20 -16.48 -4.48
N ASP A 231 3.44 -16.58 -3.38
CA ASP A 231 1.98 -16.36 -3.35
C ASP A 231 1.64 -15.31 -2.28
N VAL A 232 1.89 -15.60 -1.00
CA VAL A 232 1.77 -14.63 0.08
C VAL A 232 3.07 -14.60 0.86
N ILE A 233 3.71 -13.44 0.92
CA ILE A 233 4.88 -13.17 1.76
C ILE A 233 4.38 -12.48 3.03
N VAL A 234 4.78 -12.98 4.21
CA VAL A 234 4.52 -12.30 5.48
C VAL A 234 5.82 -11.98 6.18
N THR A 235 5.95 -10.76 6.69
CA THR A 235 7.19 -10.31 7.33
C THR A 235 6.96 -9.15 8.30
N GLU A 236 7.96 -8.90 9.11
CA GLU A 236 8.00 -7.80 10.08
C GLU A 236 8.10 -6.43 9.38
N ASN A 237 7.96 -5.36 10.15
CA ASN A 237 7.77 -4.00 9.67
C ASN A 237 8.91 -3.52 8.74
N LEU A 238 10.16 -3.50 9.21
CA LEU A 238 11.29 -3.00 8.44
C LEU A 238 11.59 -3.86 7.20
N PHE A 239 11.59 -5.19 7.35
CA PHE A 239 11.82 -6.07 6.20
C PHE A 239 10.72 -5.94 5.17
N GLY A 240 9.47 -5.81 5.62
CA GLY A 240 8.32 -5.62 4.75
C GLY A 240 8.37 -4.31 3.96
N ASP A 241 8.89 -3.25 4.57
CA ASP A 241 9.13 -1.97 3.89
C ASP A 241 10.11 -2.13 2.74
N ILE A 242 11.29 -2.63 3.05
CA ILE A 242 12.38 -2.80 2.07
C ILE A 242 11.98 -3.76 0.95
N LEU A 243 11.44 -4.94 1.31
CA LEU A 243 11.09 -5.97 0.32
C LEU A 243 9.95 -5.56 -0.59
N SER A 244 8.96 -4.81 -0.10
CA SER A 244 7.86 -4.36 -0.94
C SER A 244 8.27 -3.26 -1.91
N ASP A 245 9.21 -2.40 -1.53
CA ASP A 245 9.78 -1.39 -2.44
C ASP A 245 10.67 -2.06 -3.50
N GLU A 246 11.48 -3.06 -3.13
CA GLU A 246 12.20 -3.90 -4.06
C GLU A 246 11.24 -4.62 -5.04
N ALA A 247 10.16 -5.20 -4.52
CA ALA A 247 9.14 -5.87 -5.33
C ALA A 247 8.46 -4.95 -6.34
N SER A 248 8.32 -3.66 -6.01
CA SER A 248 7.71 -2.68 -6.91
C SER A 248 8.49 -2.50 -8.22
N VAL A 249 9.81 -2.65 -8.16
CA VAL A 249 10.68 -2.57 -9.35
C VAL A 249 10.31 -3.66 -10.38
N ILE A 250 9.80 -4.81 -9.93
CA ILE A 250 9.38 -5.91 -10.82
C ILE A 250 8.24 -5.46 -11.75
N THR A 251 7.37 -4.55 -11.31
CA THR A 251 6.23 -4.05 -12.10
C THR A 251 6.60 -2.90 -13.07
N GLY A 252 7.79 -2.34 -12.94
CA GLY A 252 8.30 -1.27 -13.79
C GLY A 252 8.21 0.13 -13.17
N SER A 253 7.30 0.41 -12.24
CA SER A 253 7.20 1.69 -11.54
C SER A 253 6.49 1.56 -10.19
N LEU A 254 6.97 2.31 -9.20
CA LEU A 254 6.28 2.56 -7.92
C LEU A 254 4.88 3.17 -8.13
N GLY A 255 4.70 3.96 -9.20
CA GLY A 255 3.43 4.60 -9.54
C GLY A 255 2.30 3.64 -9.92
N MET A 256 2.55 2.33 -9.94
CA MET A 256 1.56 1.33 -10.36
C MET A 256 0.87 0.60 -9.20
N LEU A 257 1.47 0.58 -8.02
CA LEU A 257 1.05 -0.35 -6.97
C LEU A 257 0.23 0.33 -5.87
N PRO A 258 -0.95 -0.23 -5.55
CA PRO A 258 -1.75 0.20 -4.41
C PRO A 258 -1.26 -0.46 -3.12
N SER A 259 -1.72 0.07 -2.01
CA SER A 259 -1.52 -0.48 -0.67
C SER A 259 -2.79 -0.32 0.16
N ALA A 260 -3.08 -1.31 0.99
CA ALA A 260 -4.12 -1.24 2.01
C ALA A 260 -3.53 -1.50 3.39
N SER A 261 -3.94 -0.71 4.38
CA SER A 261 -3.61 -0.95 5.78
C SER A 261 -4.89 -1.26 6.55
N HIS A 262 -4.97 -2.46 7.12
CA HIS A 262 -6.15 -2.96 7.80
C HIS A 262 -6.01 -2.92 9.32
N ALA A 263 -7.10 -2.53 9.98
CA ALA A 263 -7.30 -2.73 11.41
C ALA A 263 -7.99 -4.08 11.68
N GLU A 264 -7.96 -4.53 12.92
CA GLU A 264 -8.77 -5.67 13.35
C GLU A 264 -10.26 -5.30 13.33
N ASN A 265 -10.57 -4.07 13.75
CA ASN A 265 -11.92 -3.49 13.73
C ASN A 265 -11.82 -2.00 13.34
N GLY A 266 -12.70 -1.53 12.49
CA GLY A 266 -12.74 -0.12 12.05
C GLY A 266 -12.33 0.10 10.61
N PRO A 267 -12.12 1.37 10.22
CA PRO A 267 -11.83 1.71 8.84
C PRO A 267 -10.44 1.26 8.41
N SER A 268 -10.31 0.86 7.15
CA SER A 268 -9.03 0.59 6.50
C SER A 268 -8.55 1.82 5.75
N LEU A 269 -7.22 1.95 5.63
CA LEU A 269 -6.54 3.01 4.90
C LEU A 269 -6.05 2.45 3.55
N TYR A 270 -6.32 3.17 2.47
CA TYR A 270 -5.89 2.84 1.11
C TYR A 270 -5.03 3.97 0.55
N GLU A 271 -3.84 3.64 0.09
CA GLU A 271 -2.84 4.62 -0.33
C GLU A 271 -1.93 4.08 -1.44
N PRO A 272 -1.34 4.94 -2.29
CA PRO A 272 -0.20 4.56 -3.12
C PRO A 272 0.99 4.11 -2.27
N ILE A 273 1.86 3.27 -2.83
CA ILE A 273 3.11 2.90 -2.14
C ILE A 273 4.22 3.95 -2.30
N HIS A 274 4.12 4.84 -3.32
CA HIS A 274 5.11 5.88 -3.59
C HIS A 274 4.96 7.09 -2.65
N GLY A 275 6.02 7.89 -2.51
CA GLY A 275 6.03 9.12 -1.74
C GLY A 275 5.40 10.32 -2.47
N SER A 276 5.62 11.50 -1.92
CA SER A 276 5.01 12.76 -2.38
C SER A 276 5.63 13.38 -3.62
N ALA A 277 6.82 12.95 -4.06
CA ALA A 277 7.55 13.41 -5.24
C ALA A 277 7.44 14.94 -5.48
N PRO A 278 7.91 15.78 -4.54
CA PRO A 278 7.67 17.22 -4.56
C PRO A 278 8.28 17.94 -5.78
N ASP A 279 9.28 17.34 -6.40
CA ASP A 279 9.97 17.82 -7.60
C ASP A 279 9.09 17.81 -8.86
N ILE A 280 8.08 16.94 -8.92
CA ILE A 280 7.13 16.86 -10.05
C ILE A 280 5.72 17.33 -9.69
N ALA A 281 5.50 17.80 -8.48
CA ALA A 281 4.19 18.25 -8.01
C ALA A 281 3.63 19.40 -8.87
N ASN A 282 2.33 19.35 -9.18
CA ASN A 282 1.61 20.34 -10.00
C ASN A 282 2.10 20.45 -11.46
N GLN A 283 2.86 19.49 -11.95
CA GLN A 283 3.31 19.47 -13.36
C GLN A 283 2.38 18.63 -14.26
N ASN A 284 1.38 17.96 -13.69
CA ASN A 284 0.46 17.12 -14.44
C ASN A 284 1.15 15.94 -15.16
N ILE A 285 2.22 15.40 -14.56
CA ILE A 285 3.00 14.29 -15.12
C ILE A 285 3.06 13.07 -14.17
N ALA A 286 2.56 13.22 -12.94
CA ALA A 286 2.50 12.12 -11.97
C ALA A 286 1.61 10.99 -12.49
N ASN A 287 2.04 9.73 -12.25
CA ASN A 287 1.25 8.55 -12.57
C ASN A 287 0.09 8.40 -11.56
N PRO A 288 -1.19 8.47 -11.97
CA PRO A 288 -2.30 8.36 -11.03
C PRO A 288 -2.72 6.91 -10.76
N MET A 289 -2.10 5.93 -11.43
CA MET A 289 -2.56 4.54 -11.44
C MET A 289 -2.58 3.91 -10.06
N SER A 290 -1.54 4.16 -9.24
CA SER A 290 -1.47 3.60 -7.88
C SER A 290 -2.65 4.08 -7.02
N MET A 291 -3.04 5.35 -7.12
CA MET A 291 -4.21 5.89 -6.41
C MET A 291 -5.52 5.33 -6.97
N ILE A 292 -5.66 5.22 -8.28
CA ILE A 292 -6.83 4.61 -8.93
C ILE A 292 -6.99 3.15 -8.50
N SER A 293 -5.88 2.40 -8.45
CA SER A 293 -5.87 1.02 -7.97
C SER A 293 -6.16 0.91 -6.46
N SER A 294 -5.76 1.93 -5.66
CA SER A 294 -6.11 2.01 -4.24
C SER A 294 -7.63 2.21 -4.05
N VAL A 295 -8.28 2.98 -4.93
CA VAL A 295 -9.75 3.09 -4.97
C VAL A 295 -10.39 1.73 -5.30
N SER A 296 -9.87 1.00 -6.30
CA SER A 296 -10.35 -0.36 -6.60
C SER A 296 -10.21 -1.30 -5.41
N MET A 297 -9.05 -1.28 -4.72
CA MET A 297 -8.84 -2.06 -3.49
C MET A 297 -9.85 -1.70 -2.39
N MET A 298 -10.13 -0.41 -2.18
CA MET A 298 -11.11 0.06 -1.22
C MET A 298 -12.51 -0.49 -1.52
N LEU A 299 -12.95 -0.38 -2.77
CA LEU A 299 -14.26 -0.89 -3.19
C LEU A 299 -14.37 -2.40 -2.94
N ARG A 300 -13.36 -3.15 -3.27
CA ARG A 300 -13.30 -4.60 -3.10
C ARG A 300 -13.25 -5.03 -1.64
N GLN A 301 -12.36 -4.43 -0.85
CA GLN A 301 -12.02 -4.92 0.49
C GLN A 301 -12.88 -4.34 1.60
N SER A 302 -13.22 -3.03 1.55
CA SER A 302 -14.06 -2.39 2.56
C SER A 302 -15.56 -2.53 2.25
N PHE A 303 -15.93 -2.49 0.97
CA PHE A 303 -17.34 -2.37 0.59
C PHE A 303 -17.89 -3.61 -0.11
N SER A 304 -17.06 -4.60 -0.46
CA SER A 304 -17.43 -5.81 -1.22
C SER A 304 -18.10 -5.50 -2.56
N LEU A 305 -17.72 -4.37 -3.17
CA LEU A 305 -18.17 -3.90 -4.47
C LEU A 305 -17.22 -4.45 -5.55
N PHE A 306 -17.35 -5.74 -5.85
CA PHE A 306 -16.42 -6.47 -6.73
C PHE A 306 -16.54 -6.07 -8.19
N GLU A 307 -17.77 -5.90 -8.70
CA GLU A 307 -18.01 -5.52 -10.10
C GLU A 307 -17.47 -4.12 -10.41
N GLU A 308 -17.63 -3.20 -9.46
CA GLU A 308 -17.13 -1.83 -9.54
C GLU A 308 -15.60 -1.79 -9.55
N ALA A 309 -14.99 -2.59 -8.69
CA ALA A 309 -13.53 -2.73 -8.63
C ALA A 309 -12.99 -3.35 -9.93
N ASP A 310 -13.60 -4.42 -10.43
CA ASP A 310 -13.24 -5.07 -11.70
C ASP A 310 -13.38 -4.12 -12.90
N ALA A 311 -14.37 -3.22 -12.88
CA ALA A 311 -14.53 -2.22 -13.92
C ALA A 311 -13.37 -1.21 -13.93
N ILE A 312 -12.88 -0.78 -12.76
CA ILE A 312 -11.70 0.08 -12.62
C ILE A 312 -10.45 -0.65 -13.13
N ASP A 313 -10.20 -1.86 -12.64
CA ASP A 313 -9.02 -2.64 -12.99
C ASP A 313 -8.97 -2.92 -14.50
N THR A 314 -10.11 -3.28 -15.10
CA THR A 314 -10.24 -3.48 -16.55
C THR A 314 -10.00 -2.21 -17.35
N ALA A 315 -10.57 -1.08 -16.91
CA ALA A 315 -10.41 0.20 -17.59
C ALA A 315 -8.96 0.67 -17.57
N THR A 316 -8.30 0.53 -16.42
CA THR A 316 -6.88 0.89 -16.26
C THR A 316 -5.99 0.02 -17.15
N ALA A 317 -6.21 -1.29 -17.19
CA ALA A 317 -5.48 -2.20 -18.05
C ALA A 317 -5.66 -1.86 -19.55
N LYS A 318 -6.88 -1.57 -19.99
CA LYS A 318 -7.16 -1.13 -21.37
C LYS A 318 -6.52 0.19 -21.73
N THR A 319 -6.48 1.16 -20.78
CA THR A 319 -5.83 2.45 -20.96
C THR A 319 -4.34 2.27 -21.24
N MET A 320 -3.65 1.44 -20.46
CA MET A 320 -2.24 1.13 -20.70
C MET A 320 -2.01 0.37 -22.01
N GLN A 321 -2.86 -0.60 -22.34
CA GLN A 321 -2.78 -1.35 -23.60
C GLN A 321 -2.98 -0.45 -24.83
N ALA A 322 -3.75 0.62 -24.68
CA ALA A 322 -3.94 1.64 -25.72
C ALA A 322 -2.75 2.60 -25.85
N GLY A 323 -1.69 2.43 -25.04
CA GLY A 323 -0.46 3.20 -25.11
C GLY A 323 -0.47 4.49 -24.28
N PHE A 324 -1.47 4.71 -23.43
CA PHE A 324 -1.47 5.81 -22.47
C PHE A 324 -0.53 5.47 -21.32
N LEU A 325 0.72 5.87 -21.42
CA LEU A 325 1.77 5.63 -20.43
C LEU A 325 2.36 6.96 -19.96
N THR A 326 2.51 7.11 -18.65
CA THR A 326 3.14 8.27 -18.02
C THR A 326 4.67 8.21 -18.13
N ALA A 327 5.36 9.29 -17.74
CA ALA A 327 6.80 9.43 -17.93
C ALA A 327 7.63 8.36 -17.19
N ASP A 328 7.20 7.92 -16.01
CA ASP A 328 7.81 6.85 -15.22
C ASP A 328 7.73 5.46 -15.90
N LEU A 329 6.78 5.30 -16.82
CA LEU A 329 6.60 4.12 -17.67
C LEU A 329 7.19 4.29 -19.09
N GLY A 330 7.99 5.33 -19.29
CA GLY A 330 8.63 5.62 -20.59
C GLY A 330 7.70 6.27 -21.63
N GLY A 331 6.51 6.71 -21.22
CA GLY A 331 5.55 7.42 -22.07
C GLY A 331 5.62 8.95 -21.91
N ASN A 332 4.58 9.62 -22.38
CA ASN A 332 4.43 11.08 -22.28
C ASN A 332 2.99 11.50 -21.95
N THR A 333 2.16 10.58 -21.53
CA THR A 333 0.77 10.83 -21.15
C THR A 333 0.72 11.64 -19.86
N SER A 334 -0.05 12.71 -19.83
CA SER A 334 -0.26 13.50 -18.62
C SER A 334 -1.14 12.77 -17.60
N THR A 335 -1.07 13.17 -16.32
CA THR A 335 -1.98 12.68 -15.26
C THR A 335 -3.44 12.81 -15.68
N THR A 336 -3.79 13.98 -16.23
CA THR A 336 -5.16 14.28 -16.69
C THR A 336 -5.58 13.40 -17.87
N ASP A 337 -4.73 13.22 -18.89
CA ASP A 337 -5.08 12.44 -20.08
C ASP A 337 -5.21 10.96 -19.74
N PHE A 338 -4.32 10.43 -18.90
CA PHE A 338 -4.44 9.06 -18.38
C PHE A 338 -5.78 8.86 -17.67
N THR A 339 -6.09 9.78 -16.73
CA THR A 339 -7.35 9.73 -15.97
C THR A 339 -8.56 9.78 -16.90
N ASN A 340 -8.60 10.73 -17.86
CA ASN A 340 -9.69 10.87 -18.81
C ASN A 340 -9.92 9.60 -19.65
N GLU A 341 -8.85 8.92 -20.08
CA GLU A 341 -9.00 7.67 -20.82
C GLU A 341 -9.56 6.56 -19.91
N VAL A 342 -9.11 6.45 -18.63
CA VAL A 342 -9.72 5.51 -17.68
C VAL A 342 -11.21 5.78 -17.51
N LEU A 343 -11.62 7.05 -17.33
CA LEU A 343 -13.03 7.44 -17.21
C LEU A 343 -13.85 7.05 -18.45
N LYS A 344 -13.28 7.23 -19.64
CA LYS A 344 -13.90 6.82 -20.90
C LYS A 344 -14.07 5.30 -20.97
N GLN A 345 -13.04 4.53 -20.61
CA GLN A 345 -13.12 3.07 -20.61
C GLN A 345 -14.17 2.55 -19.59
N ILE A 346 -14.30 3.17 -18.41
CA ILE A 346 -15.35 2.83 -17.43
C ILE A 346 -16.76 3.07 -17.99
N LYS A 347 -16.95 4.18 -18.71
CA LYS A 347 -18.26 4.53 -19.32
C LYS A 347 -18.67 3.61 -20.47
N GLY A 348 -17.78 2.85 -21.06
CA GLY A 348 -18.05 1.91 -22.14
C GLY A 348 -17.46 2.28 -23.48
N GLY A 349 -16.52 3.23 -23.54
CA GLY A 349 -15.71 3.50 -24.74
C GLY A 349 -16.47 4.12 -25.92
N GLU A 350 -17.48 5.00 -25.65
CA GLU A 350 -18.10 5.82 -26.71
C GLU A 350 -17.22 7.04 -27.09
#